data_3d13a90faabf9c9c3498893367a7d4a9
#
_entry.id   3d13a90faabf9c9c3498893367a7d4a9
#
_cell.length_a   1.000
_cell.length_b   1.000
_cell.length_c   1.000
_cell.angle_alpha   90.00
_cell.angle_beta   90.00
_cell.angle_gamma   90.00
#
_symmetry.space_group_name_H-M   'P 1'
#
loop_
_entity.id
_entity.type
_entity.pdbx_description
1 polymer ?
#
loop_
_entity_poly.entity_id
_entity_poly.type
_entity_poly.pdbx_seq_one_letter_code
_entity_poly.pdbx_strand_id
1 'polypeptide(L)'
;LVAEGEVYSYAQIAARASAVVARLASVGLDRGDRVALIPRADVDSIVTLFALFERGCPALLVHPRLTDREREQLLASAGRPPTIDPYAPTRPTATVPRHSPIPEDRTLAIVYTSGSRSAPRGAKLSRRAFLASARAHRDHLGWLPEDRWMLAMPPAHVGGLSILSRSLIARRCVVVASGPFDPAAVLGLLERERVTLMSLVPTMLQRLLDADPAWSAPPSLRAVLVGGAPFPEPLRQRALARQVPALATYGCTEACSQVATQGPSEIGRPGSGRPLPGIQVRIERGEIQVRGNVLMDGYLGEERSADTWAEGGWLRTGDQGRFLPDGQLQVLGRLDDLIVSGGENVSPLEVEAWLLTVSGVSSACVFGIPDPDWGQAVAAALVVDPDRFEFAILCEASREGLAAHKRPKGIAILDELPLNRSGKVDRARVLSVASARLRSV
;
A
#
# COMPACT_ATOMS: atom_id res chain seq x y z
N LEU A 1 15.62 8.80 14.00
CA LEU A 1 15.35 8.99 12.58
C LEU A 1 16.65 9.30 11.88
N VAL A 2 16.87 8.72 10.70
CA VAL A 2 18.02 8.99 9.82
C VAL A 2 17.50 9.54 8.50
N ALA A 3 17.97 10.69 8.08
CA ALA A 3 17.59 11.33 6.82
C ALA A 3 18.79 12.13 6.26
N GLU A 4 19.09 11.97 4.99
CA GLU A 4 20.13 12.74 4.27
C GLU A 4 21.51 12.76 4.96
N GLY A 5 21.88 11.63 5.61
CA GLY A 5 23.14 11.49 6.35
C GLY A 5 23.11 12.02 7.79
N GLU A 6 22.04 12.69 8.19
CA GLU A 6 21.85 13.23 9.54
C GLU A 6 21.07 12.26 10.44
N VAL A 7 21.45 12.22 11.72
CA VAL A 7 20.79 11.40 12.75
C VAL A 7 20.03 12.28 13.73
N TYR A 8 18.75 12.05 13.85
CA TYR A 8 17.87 12.77 14.79
C TYR A 8 17.41 11.83 15.90
N SER A 9 17.74 12.15 17.14
CA SER A 9 17.23 11.45 18.32
C SER A 9 15.72 11.70 18.50
N TYR A 10 15.05 10.83 19.26
CA TYR A 10 13.64 11.06 19.62
C TYR A 10 13.45 12.36 20.43
N ALA A 11 14.44 12.76 21.24
CA ALA A 11 14.40 14.03 21.97
C ALA A 11 14.42 15.23 21.02
N GLN A 12 15.28 15.20 19.97
CA GLN A 12 15.31 16.27 18.97
C GLN A 12 14.03 16.32 18.14
N ILE A 13 13.48 15.16 17.74
CA ILE A 13 12.20 15.11 17.02
C ILE A 13 11.06 15.64 17.91
N ALA A 14 11.02 15.26 19.20
CA ALA A 14 10.01 15.77 20.14
C ALA A 14 10.12 17.29 20.33
N ALA A 15 11.33 17.83 20.48
CA ALA A 15 11.52 19.27 20.60
C ALA A 15 11.04 20.04 19.35
N ARG A 16 11.34 19.53 18.15
CA ARG A 16 10.85 20.10 16.89
C ARG A 16 9.32 19.97 16.77
N ALA A 17 8.75 18.82 17.13
CA ALA A 17 7.29 18.61 17.12
C ALA A 17 6.59 19.58 18.08
N SER A 18 7.16 19.82 19.27
CA SER A 18 6.61 20.78 20.24
C SER A 18 6.60 22.22 19.70
N ALA A 19 7.61 22.61 18.94
CA ALA A 19 7.63 23.91 18.28
C ALA A 19 6.53 24.05 17.20
N VAL A 20 6.26 22.96 16.45
CA VAL A 20 5.12 22.90 15.52
C VAL A 20 3.79 22.94 16.28
N VAL A 21 3.66 22.22 17.40
CA VAL A 21 2.45 22.26 18.26
C VAL A 21 2.17 23.68 18.75
N ALA A 22 3.20 24.42 19.18
CA ALA A 22 3.05 25.82 19.59
C ALA A 22 2.58 26.69 18.42
N ARG A 23 3.11 26.47 17.21
CA ARG A 23 2.66 27.16 15.99
C ARG A 23 1.20 26.85 15.67
N LEU A 24 0.77 25.58 15.75
CA LEU A 24 -0.64 25.20 15.56
C LEU A 24 -1.55 25.94 16.53
N ALA A 25 -1.17 26.01 17.80
CA ALA A 25 -1.92 26.74 18.82
C ALA A 25 -1.98 28.27 18.52
N SER A 26 -0.88 28.88 18.05
CA SER A 26 -0.82 30.31 17.76
C SER A 26 -1.72 30.74 16.58
N VAL A 27 -2.07 29.80 15.69
CA VAL A 27 -3.02 30.02 14.59
C VAL A 27 -4.43 29.54 14.92
N GLY A 28 -4.72 29.24 16.20
CA GLY A 28 -6.05 28.87 16.68
C GLY A 28 -6.49 27.45 16.36
N LEU A 29 -5.56 26.55 16.01
CA LEU A 29 -5.90 25.16 15.74
C LEU A 29 -5.89 24.35 17.05
N ASP A 30 -7.06 23.83 17.41
CA ASP A 30 -7.27 23.06 18.61
C ASP A 30 -7.49 21.57 18.38
N ARG A 31 -7.54 20.81 19.48
CA ARG A 31 -7.80 19.38 19.46
C ARG A 31 -9.11 19.07 18.74
N GLY A 32 -9.03 18.25 17.70
CA GLY A 32 -10.15 17.86 16.88
C GLY A 32 -10.28 18.59 15.56
N ASP A 33 -9.61 19.74 15.42
CA ASP A 33 -9.57 20.47 14.15
C ASP A 33 -8.80 19.65 13.12
N ARG A 34 -9.42 19.40 11.98
CA ARG A 34 -8.77 18.70 10.87
C ARG A 34 -7.78 19.62 10.20
N VAL A 35 -6.59 19.11 9.90
CA VAL A 35 -5.52 19.87 9.25
C VAL A 35 -5.02 19.08 8.04
N ALA A 36 -5.04 19.68 6.88
CA ALA A 36 -4.48 19.08 5.68
C ALA A 36 -2.94 19.18 5.73
N LEU A 37 -2.28 18.06 5.43
CA LEU A 37 -0.85 17.96 5.31
C LEU A 37 -0.50 17.27 3.99
N ILE A 38 0.44 17.84 3.24
CA ILE A 38 1.02 17.26 2.02
C ILE A 38 2.40 16.68 2.41
N PRO A 39 2.44 15.47 3.01
CA PRO A 39 3.68 14.95 3.56
C PRO A 39 4.60 14.39 2.48
N ARG A 40 5.87 14.72 2.57
CA ARG A 40 6.96 14.08 1.83
C ARG A 40 7.74 13.13 2.75
N ALA A 41 8.60 12.30 2.18
CA ALA A 41 9.53 11.50 2.95
C ALA A 41 10.73 12.37 3.35
N ASP A 42 10.52 13.24 4.34
CA ASP A 42 11.53 14.15 4.91
C ASP A 42 11.23 14.44 6.38
N VAL A 43 12.21 15.02 7.06
CA VAL A 43 12.15 15.26 8.51
C VAL A 43 11.04 16.23 8.88
N ASP A 44 10.85 17.31 8.13
CA ASP A 44 9.88 18.36 8.47
C ASP A 44 8.44 17.88 8.34
N SER A 45 8.16 17.11 7.29
CA SER A 45 6.87 16.44 7.10
C SER A 45 6.56 15.43 8.22
N ILE A 46 7.56 14.63 8.62
CA ILE A 46 7.42 13.63 9.69
C ILE A 46 7.20 14.32 11.04
N VAL A 47 7.99 15.35 11.35
CA VAL A 47 7.85 16.14 12.58
C VAL A 47 6.47 16.79 12.64
N THR A 48 6.01 17.39 11.53
CA THR A 48 4.69 18.02 11.45
C THR A 48 3.57 16.99 11.64
N LEU A 49 3.68 15.81 11.06
CA LEU A 49 2.71 14.73 11.27
C LEU A 49 2.64 14.31 12.75
N PHE A 50 3.80 14.15 13.39
CA PHE A 50 3.85 13.79 14.82
C PHE A 50 3.30 14.91 15.72
N ALA A 51 3.54 16.17 15.36
CA ALA A 51 2.95 17.33 16.06
C ALA A 51 1.42 17.35 15.96
N LEU A 52 0.85 17.05 14.80
CA LEU A 52 -0.59 16.91 14.62
C LEU A 52 -1.15 15.77 15.49
N PHE A 53 -0.47 14.63 15.55
CA PHE A 53 -0.85 13.51 16.43
C PHE A 53 -0.81 13.94 17.91
N GLU A 54 0.25 14.60 18.34
CA GLU A 54 0.42 15.07 19.72
C GLU A 54 -0.65 16.11 20.10
N ARG A 55 -0.96 17.03 19.19
CA ARG A 55 -2.02 18.03 19.38
C ARG A 55 -3.42 17.40 19.37
N GLY A 56 -3.59 16.22 18.75
CA GLY A 56 -4.87 15.57 18.53
C GLY A 56 -5.69 16.23 17.41
N CYS A 57 -5.00 16.82 16.45
CA CYS A 57 -5.56 17.35 15.21
C CYS A 57 -5.51 16.26 14.15
N PRO A 58 -6.65 15.75 13.66
CA PRO A 58 -6.66 14.74 12.59
C PRO A 58 -5.92 15.24 11.34
N ALA A 59 -4.81 14.55 11.00
CA ALA A 59 -4.04 14.87 9.80
C ALA A 59 -4.76 14.33 8.55
N LEU A 60 -5.30 15.20 7.72
CA LEU A 60 -5.82 14.85 6.39
C LEU A 60 -4.65 14.76 5.43
N LEU A 61 -4.27 13.54 5.07
CA LEU A 61 -3.08 13.27 4.28
C LEU A 61 -3.36 13.41 2.79
N VAL A 62 -2.75 14.41 2.18
CA VAL A 62 -2.89 14.74 0.76
C VAL A 62 -1.65 14.25 0.02
N HIS A 63 -1.82 13.41 -1.01
CA HIS A 63 -0.68 12.87 -1.73
C HIS A 63 0.04 13.96 -2.55
N PRO A 64 1.37 14.11 -2.47
CA PRO A 64 2.11 15.18 -3.13
C PRO A 64 2.07 15.15 -4.66
N ARG A 65 1.73 14.01 -5.26
CA ARG A 65 1.59 13.86 -6.72
C ARG A 65 0.18 14.14 -7.24
N LEU A 66 -0.75 14.61 -6.40
CA LEU A 66 -2.05 15.08 -6.87
C LEU A 66 -1.85 16.33 -7.72
N THR A 67 -2.55 16.40 -8.85
CA THR A 67 -2.68 17.65 -9.61
C THR A 67 -3.39 18.70 -8.75
N ASP A 68 -3.23 19.97 -9.08
CA ASP A 68 -3.89 21.05 -8.34
C ASP A 68 -5.41 20.89 -8.33
N ARG A 69 -5.99 20.44 -9.46
CA ARG A 69 -7.43 20.17 -9.57
C ARG A 69 -7.88 19.04 -8.64
N GLU A 70 -7.16 17.93 -8.61
CA GLU A 70 -7.50 16.78 -7.75
C GLU A 70 -7.33 17.12 -6.27
N ARG A 71 -6.28 17.88 -5.94
CA ARG A 71 -6.05 18.37 -4.59
C ARG A 71 -7.18 19.26 -4.12
N GLU A 72 -7.59 20.21 -4.96
CA GLU A 72 -8.71 21.11 -4.67
C GLU A 72 -10.02 20.34 -4.48
N GLN A 73 -10.32 19.38 -5.34
CA GLN A 73 -11.49 18.50 -5.21
C GLN A 73 -11.47 17.69 -3.91
N LEU A 74 -10.31 17.14 -3.54
CA LEU A 74 -10.12 16.40 -2.29
C LEU A 74 -10.34 17.31 -1.07
N LEU A 75 -9.72 18.50 -1.05
CA LEU A 75 -9.87 19.47 0.04
C LEU A 75 -11.31 19.94 0.14
N ALA A 76 -11.99 20.19 -0.98
CA ALA A 76 -13.39 20.59 -1.01
C ALA A 76 -14.29 19.49 -0.42
N SER A 77 -14.08 18.22 -0.79
CA SER A 77 -14.83 17.08 -0.24
C SER A 77 -14.62 16.91 1.27
N ALA A 78 -13.49 17.37 1.79
CA ALA A 78 -13.16 17.32 3.21
C ALA A 78 -13.62 18.55 4.00
N GLY A 79 -14.35 19.50 3.39
CA GLY A 79 -14.80 20.74 4.02
C GLY A 79 -13.70 21.80 4.12
N ARG A 80 -12.70 21.78 3.23
CA ARG A 80 -11.60 22.76 3.12
C ARG A 80 -10.86 22.98 4.45
N PRO A 81 -10.32 21.96 5.10
CA PRO A 81 -9.54 22.15 6.31
C PRO A 81 -8.30 23.04 6.00
N PRO A 82 -7.79 23.80 7.00
CA PRO A 82 -6.57 24.56 6.83
C PRO A 82 -5.41 23.62 6.44
N THR A 83 -4.59 24.05 5.49
CA THR A 83 -3.40 23.32 5.07
C THR A 83 -2.18 23.86 5.79
N ILE A 84 -1.41 22.96 6.43
CA ILE A 84 -0.16 23.34 7.10
C ILE A 84 1.02 23.15 6.16
N ASP A 85 1.89 24.15 6.12
CA ASP A 85 3.21 24.04 5.49
C ASP A 85 4.20 23.45 6.49
N PRO A 86 4.76 22.25 6.24
CA PRO A 86 5.73 21.61 7.14
C PRO A 86 7.07 22.38 7.20
N TYR A 87 7.39 23.16 6.18
CA TYR A 87 8.65 23.92 6.07
C TYR A 87 8.59 25.33 6.63
N ALA A 88 7.41 25.77 7.07
CA ALA A 88 7.28 27.09 7.67
C ALA A 88 8.09 27.23 8.96
N PRO A 89 8.79 28.35 9.17
CA PRO A 89 9.66 28.54 10.32
C PRO A 89 8.95 28.29 11.65
N THR A 90 9.62 27.60 12.55
CA THR A 90 9.16 27.42 13.94
C THR A 90 10.15 28.06 14.89
N ARG A 91 9.66 28.72 15.95
CA ARG A 91 10.51 29.20 17.02
C ARG A 91 10.73 28.08 18.04
N PRO A 92 11.98 27.81 18.48
CA PRO A 92 12.20 26.88 19.57
C PRO A 92 11.40 27.31 20.81
N THR A 93 10.66 26.39 21.41
CA THR A 93 9.96 26.62 22.67
C THR A 93 10.75 25.96 23.80
N ALA A 94 11.04 26.73 24.83
CA ALA A 94 11.75 26.23 26.03
C ALA A 94 10.89 25.26 26.86
N THR A 95 9.59 25.27 26.68
CA THR A 95 8.64 24.43 27.42
C THR A 95 7.85 23.55 26.45
N VAL A 96 7.97 22.23 26.64
CA VAL A 96 7.07 21.27 25.97
C VAL A 96 5.72 21.35 26.70
N PRO A 97 4.65 21.78 26.04
CA PRO A 97 3.33 21.79 26.66
C PRO A 97 2.96 20.35 27.05
N ARG A 98 2.64 20.11 28.33
CA ARG A 98 2.05 18.85 28.76
C ARG A 98 0.61 18.77 28.27
N HIS A 99 0.37 18.02 27.22
CA HIS A 99 -0.98 17.78 26.73
C HIS A 99 -1.62 16.62 27.51
N SER A 100 -2.92 16.73 27.75
CA SER A 100 -3.69 15.58 28.25
C SER A 100 -3.59 14.42 27.24
N PRO A 101 -3.56 13.17 27.69
CA PRO A 101 -3.52 12.02 26.79
C PRO A 101 -4.61 12.09 25.71
N ILE A 102 -4.26 11.70 24.49
CA ILE A 102 -5.21 11.62 23.39
C ILE A 102 -6.07 10.37 23.61
N PRO A 103 -7.41 10.48 23.64
CA PRO A 103 -8.31 9.32 23.74
C PRO A 103 -8.06 8.31 22.62
N GLU A 104 -8.31 7.02 22.87
CA GLU A 104 -8.05 5.97 21.89
C GLU A 104 -9.02 6.03 20.68
N ASP A 105 -10.22 6.53 20.87
CA ASP A 105 -11.24 6.74 19.83
C ASP A 105 -11.00 7.99 18.96
N ARG A 106 -10.02 8.83 19.35
CA ARG A 106 -9.69 10.04 18.58
C ARG A 106 -9.09 9.67 17.22
N THR A 107 -9.69 10.17 16.14
CA THR A 107 -9.08 10.14 14.80
C THR A 107 -7.75 10.90 14.81
N LEU A 108 -6.70 10.26 14.35
CA LEU A 108 -5.37 10.87 14.19
C LEU A 108 -5.02 11.16 12.73
N ALA A 109 -5.49 10.30 11.81
CA ALA A 109 -5.25 10.51 10.39
C ALA A 109 -6.50 10.22 9.57
N ILE A 110 -6.63 10.92 8.44
CA ILE A 110 -7.62 10.66 7.40
C ILE A 110 -6.82 10.36 6.14
N VAL A 111 -6.92 9.10 5.67
CA VAL A 111 -6.16 8.61 4.52
C VAL A 111 -7.13 8.28 3.39
N TYR A 112 -6.95 8.93 2.24
CA TYR A 112 -7.81 8.69 1.09
C TYR A 112 -7.46 7.37 0.39
N THR A 113 -8.48 6.59 0.10
CA THR A 113 -8.35 5.33 -0.64
C THR A 113 -8.30 5.60 -2.14
N SER A 114 -7.48 4.85 -2.86
CA SER A 114 -7.39 4.90 -4.32
C SER A 114 -8.42 3.96 -4.96
N GLY A 115 -9.73 4.13 -4.67
CA GLY A 115 -10.79 3.30 -5.25
C GLY A 115 -10.73 3.28 -6.79
N SER A 116 -10.83 2.10 -7.39
CA SER A 116 -10.69 1.93 -8.85
C SER A 116 -11.89 2.46 -9.66
N ARG A 117 -13.08 2.59 -9.05
CA ARG A 117 -14.32 2.94 -9.76
C ARG A 117 -15.16 4.04 -9.10
N SER A 118 -14.85 4.45 -7.87
CA SER A 118 -15.58 5.50 -7.13
C SER A 118 -14.67 6.66 -6.78
N ALA A 119 -15.26 7.81 -6.43
CA ALA A 119 -14.51 8.93 -5.90
C ALA A 119 -13.68 8.50 -4.67
N PRO A 120 -12.46 9.01 -4.49
CA PRO A 120 -11.63 8.68 -3.33
C PRO A 120 -12.36 8.98 -2.02
N ARG A 121 -12.36 8.03 -1.07
CA ARG A 121 -13.00 8.18 0.24
C ARG A 121 -11.94 8.28 1.34
N GLY A 122 -12.13 9.19 2.28
CA GLY A 122 -11.19 9.41 3.38
C GLY A 122 -11.47 8.48 4.57
N ALA A 123 -10.68 7.43 4.77
CA ALA A 123 -10.79 6.53 5.92
C ALA A 123 -10.27 7.22 7.19
N LYS A 124 -11.09 7.28 8.24
CA LYS A 124 -10.75 7.86 9.55
C LYS A 124 -10.03 6.81 10.40
N LEU A 125 -8.74 7.01 10.64
CA LEU A 125 -7.91 6.13 11.45
C LEU A 125 -7.72 6.71 12.84
N SER A 126 -8.24 6.03 13.87
CA SER A 126 -8.15 6.44 15.26
C SER A 126 -6.81 6.02 15.90
N ARG A 127 -6.49 6.63 17.05
CA ARG A 127 -5.34 6.22 17.88
C ARG A 127 -5.42 4.73 18.24
N ARG A 128 -6.61 4.21 18.54
CA ARG A 128 -6.87 2.77 18.77
C ARG A 128 -6.39 1.93 17.59
N ALA A 129 -6.73 2.32 16.35
CA ALA A 129 -6.33 1.57 15.15
C ALA A 129 -4.81 1.54 14.98
N PHE A 130 -4.11 2.65 15.21
CA PHE A 130 -2.64 2.69 15.15
C PHE A 130 -1.99 1.83 16.24
N LEU A 131 -2.49 1.90 17.49
CA LEU A 131 -1.98 1.08 18.59
C LEU A 131 -2.20 -0.42 18.33
N ALA A 132 -3.39 -0.79 17.84
CA ALA A 132 -3.70 -2.18 17.49
C ALA A 132 -2.82 -2.69 16.34
N SER A 133 -2.63 -1.89 15.29
CA SER A 133 -1.74 -2.20 14.16
C SER A 133 -0.29 -2.38 14.59
N ALA A 134 0.20 -1.54 15.51
CA ALA A 134 1.55 -1.65 16.05
C ALA A 134 1.73 -2.90 16.93
N ARG A 135 0.72 -3.24 17.74
CA ARG A 135 0.71 -4.47 18.54
C ARG A 135 0.70 -5.72 17.66
N ALA A 136 -0.19 -5.75 16.65
CA ALA A 136 -0.29 -6.87 15.71
C ALA A 136 1.05 -7.14 14.99
N HIS A 137 1.73 -6.09 14.53
CA HIS A 137 3.05 -6.20 13.92
C HIS A 137 4.11 -6.71 14.91
N ARG A 138 4.14 -6.14 16.14
CA ARG A 138 5.06 -6.58 17.20
C ARG A 138 4.89 -8.04 17.53
N ASP A 139 3.64 -8.49 17.69
CA ASP A 139 3.33 -9.85 18.14
C ASP A 139 3.57 -10.88 17.01
N HIS A 140 3.70 -10.43 15.75
CA HIS A 140 3.99 -11.26 14.59
C HIS A 140 5.49 -11.32 14.24
N LEU A 141 6.14 -10.18 14.00
CA LEU A 141 7.54 -10.11 13.56
C LEU A 141 8.52 -9.79 14.69
N GLY A 142 8.02 -9.30 15.83
CA GLY A 142 8.87 -8.79 16.91
C GLY A 142 9.58 -7.47 16.55
N TRP A 143 10.12 -6.83 17.59
CA TRP A 143 11.03 -5.70 17.48
C TRP A 143 12.37 -6.06 18.07
N LEU A 144 13.44 -5.80 17.33
CA LEU A 144 14.80 -5.88 17.83
C LEU A 144 15.29 -4.48 18.23
N PRO A 145 16.17 -4.36 19.21
CA PRO A 145 16.72 -3.05 19.61
C PRO A 145 17.36 -2.29 18.46
N GLU A 146 18.03 -3.01 17.55
CA GLU A 146 18.74 -2.51 16.37
C GLU A 146 17.84 -2.25 15.16
N ASP A 147 16.53 -2.51 15.25
CA ASP A 147 15.64 -2.35 14.10
C ASP A 147 15.64 -0.95 13.52
N ARG A 148 15.86 -0.91 12.20
CA ARG A 148 15.89 0.28 11.34
C ARG A 148 14.95 0.03 10.17
N TRP A 149 13.80 0.69 10.18
CA TRP A 149 12.80 0.51 9.12
C TRP A 149 12.94 1.59 8.06
N MET A 150 13.18 1.20 6.80
CA MET A 150 13.26 2.14 5.70
C MET A 150 11.88 2.66 5.29
N LEU A 151 11.74 3.97 5.23
CA LEU A 151 10.59 4.68 4.67
C LEU A 151 10.87 4.98 3.19
N ALA A 152 10.49 4.06 2.30
CA ALA A 152 10.58 4.22 0.84
C ALA A 152 9.20 4.47 0.21
N MET A 153 8.12 4.34 0.98
CA MET A 153 6.75 4.58 0.52
C MET A 153 6.25 5.95 0.98
N PRO A 154 5.35 6.60 0.20
CA PRO A 154 4.81 7.91 0.56
C PRO A 154 4.09 7.89 1.92
N PRO A 155 4.37 8.82 2.85
CA PRO A 155 3.67 8.94 4.13
C PRO A 155 2.18 9.25 3.99
N ALA A 156 1.74 9.73 2.84
CA ALA A 156 0.33 9.97 2.54
C ALA A 156 -0.48 8.69 2.31
N HIS A 157 0.19 7.55 2.10
CA HIS A 157 -0.45 6.23 2.04
C HIS A 157 -0.29 5.47 3.35
N VAL A 158 -1.27 4.63 3.67
CA VAL A 158 -1.26 3.84 4.90
C VAL A 158 -0.02 2.96 5.05
N GLY A 159 0.57 2.51 3.94
CA GLY A 159 1.83 1.74 3.94
C GLY A 159 2.99 2.55 4.53
N GLY A 160 3.25 3.76 4.03
CA GLY A 160 4.28 4.65 4.57
C GLY A 160 3.94 5.18 5.97
N LEU A 161 2.67 5.55 6.18
CA LEU A 161 2.18 6.02 7.48
C LEU A 161 2.35 4.96 8.57
N SER A 162 2.15 3.67 8.24
CA SER A 162 2.30 2.57 9.19
C SER A 162 3.75 2.36 9.64
N ILE A 163 4.73 2.62 8.77
CA ILE A 163 6.15 2.60 9.15
C ILE A 163 6.40 3.65 10.23
N LEU A 164 5.96 4.89 9.99
CA LEU A 164 6.14 6.00 10.92
C LEU A 164 5.44 5.76 12.26
N SER A 165 4.16 5.38 12.24
CA SER A 165 3.38 5.18 13.45
C SER A 165 3.88 4.00 14.30
N ARG A 166 4.21 2.88 13.67
CA ARG A 166 4.74 1.69 14.35
C ARG A 166 6.11 1.94 14.95
N SER A 167 7.02 2.58 14.19
CA SER A 167 8.35 2.93 14.67
C SER A 167 8.29 3.94 15.81
N LEU A 168 7.39 4.93 15.75
CA LEU A 168 7.17 5.89 16.83
C LEU A 168 6.71 5.19 18.11
N ILE A 169 5.70 4.32 18.03
CA ILE A 169 5.15 3.57 19.17
C ILE A 169 6.20 2.63 19.77
N ALA A 170 6.99 1.96 18.93
CA ALA A 170 8.04 1.03 19.36
C ALA A 170 9.36 1.74 19.71
N ARG A 171 9.49 3.05 19.45
CA ARG A 171 10.74 3.82 19.57
C ARG A 171 11.88 3.18 18.79
N ARG A 172 11.63 2.84 17.52
CA ARG A 172 12.61 2.26 16.60
C ARG A 172 13.04 3.26 15.55
N CYS A 173 14.20 3.05 14.97
CA CYS A 173 14.77 3.94 13.97
C CYS A 173 13.95 3.86 12.66
N VAL A 174 13.69 5.03 12.06
CA VAL A 174 13.24 5.15 10.67
C VAL A 174 14.39 5.69 9.84
N VAL A 175 14.69 5.01 8.74
CA VAL A 175 15.64 5.47 7.73
C VAL A 175 14.84 6.02 6.56
N VAL A 176 14.98 7.29 6.28
CA VAL A 176 14.18 7.98 5.27
C VAL A 176 14.88 7.92 3.92
N ALA A 177 14.23 7.30 2.94
CA ALA A 177 14.62 7.40 1.54
C ALA A 177 13.96 8.64 0.93
N SER A 178 14.66 9.78 0.99
CA SER A 178 14.15 11.07 0.52
C SER A 178 13.96 11.09 -1.01
N GLY A 179 12.96 11.85 -1.45
CA GLY A 179 12.68 12.06 -2.88
C GLY A 179 11.84 10.96 -3.54
N PRO A 180 11.83 10.91 -4.88
CA PRO A 180 11.20 9.85 -5.65
C PRO A 180 11.89 8.51 -5.43
N PHE A 181 11.15 7.40 -5.57
CA PHE A 181 11.74 6.06 -5.46
C PHE A 181 12.80 5.84 -6.55
N ASP A 182 14.06 5.82 -6.13
CA ASP A 182 15.24 5.50 -6.95
C ASP A 182 15.84 4.18 -6.45
N PRO A 183 15.81 3.11 -7.26
CA PRO A 183 16.32 1.81 -6.89
C PRO A 183 17.79 1.83 -6.45
N ALA A 184 18.66 2.51 -7.19
CA ALA A 184 20.11 2.54 -6.89
C ALA A 184 20.38 3.26 -5.56
N ALA A 185 19.73 4.39 -5.32
CA ALA A 185 19.81 5.11 -4.05
C ALA A 185 19.29 4.27 -2.88
N VAL A 186 18.19 3.52 -3.07
CA VAL A 186 17.62 2.63 -2.06
C VAL A 186 18.59 1.48 -1.73
N LEU A 187 19.17 0.82 -2.74
CA LEU A 187 20.15 -0.26 -2.52
C LEU A 187 21.36 0.25 -1.71
N GLY A 188 21.94 1.40 -2.09
CA GLY A 188 23.04 2.00 -1.34
C GLY A 188 22.65 2.40 0.09
N LEU A 189 21.42 2.84 0.32
CA LEU A 189 20.91 3.20 1.64
C LEU A 189 20.70 1.96 2.53
N LEU A 190 20.24 0.83 1.96
CA LEU A 190 20.09 -0.45 2.66
C LEU A 190 21.36 -0.89 3.34
N GLU A 191 22.48 -0.83 2.62
CA GLU A 191 23.80 -1.25 3.11
C GLU A 191 24.37 -0.23 4.09
N ARG A 192 24.47 1.04 3.66
CA ARG A 192 25.09 2.11 4.46
C ARG A 192 24.42 2.28 5.81
N GLU A 193 23.09 2.25 5.86
CA GLU A 193 22.33 2.44 7.08
C GLU A 193 21.98 1.12 7.78
N ARG A 194 22.46 -0.03 7.31
CA ARG A 194 22.19 -1.35 7.89
C ARG A 194 20.69 -1.55 8.17
N VAL A 195 19.86 -1.27 7.16
CA VAL A 195 18.41 -1.40 7.27
C VAL A 195 18.02 -2.84 7.59
N THR A 196 17.07 -3.00 8.50
CA THR A 196 16.59 -4.33 8.93
C THR A 196 15.19 -4.65 8.44
N LEU A 197 14.38 -3.64 8.21
CA LEU A 197 12.99 -3.76 7.75
C LEU A 197 12.72 -2.82 6.58
N MET A 198 11.98 -3.31 5.60
CA MET A 198 11.49 -2.51 4.48
C MET A 198 10.06 -2.91 4.13
N SER A 199 9.29 -1.96 3.57
CA SER A 199 7.97 -2.22 3.00
C SER A 199 7.92 -1.71 1.58
N LEU A 200 7.45 -2.55 0.66
CA LEU A 200 7.41 -2.26 -0.77
C LEU A 200 6.10 -2.72 -1.39
N VAL A 201 5.74 -2.12 -2.51
CA VAL A 201 4.81 -2.75 -3.46
C VAL A 201 5.61 -3.64 -4.44
N PRO A 202 5.00 -4.66 -5.07
CA PRO A 202 5.70 -5.58 -5.97
C PRO A 202 6.49 -4.89 -7.09
N THR A 203 5.96 -3.83 -7.69
CA THR A 203 6.64 -3.05 -8.72
C THR A 203 7.92 -2.36 -8.23
N MET A 204 7.95 -1.92 -6.97
CA MET A 204 9.17 -1.37 -6.36
C MET A 204 10.22 -2.46 -6.16
N LEU A 205 9.80 -3.63 -5.65
CA LEU A 205 10.70 -4.79 -5.50
C LEU A 205 11.27 -5.22 -6.86
N GLN A 206 10.42 -5.31 -7.89
CA GLN A 206 10.87 -5.64 -9.24
C GLN A 206 11.95 -4.66 -9.71
N ARG A 207 11.71 -3.36 -9.58
CA ARG A 207 12.68 -2.32 -9.95
C ARG A 207 14.00 -2.40 -9.18
N LEU A 208 13.98 -2.80 -7.90
CA LEU A 208 15.20 -3.05 -7.13
C LEU A 208 15.99 -4.23 -7.71
N LEU A 209 15.31 -5.33 -8.02
CA LEU A 209 15.94 -6.53 -8.58
C LEU A 209 16.44 -6.33 -10.03
N ASP A 210 15.85 -5.38 -10.76
CA ASP A 210 16.27 -5.03 -12.14
C ASP A 210 17.44 -4.04 -12.14
N ALA A 211 17.56 -3.19 -11.12
CA ALA A 211 18.59 -2.15 -11.05
C ALA A 211 20.01 -2.70 -10.93
N ASP A 212 20.18 -3.80 -10.22
CA ASP A 212 21.46 -4.50 -10.10
C ASP A 212 21.25 -6.02 -10.14
N PRO A 213 21.52 -6.65 -11.29
CA PRO A 213 21.43 -8.10 -11.45
C PRO A 213 22.35 -8.91 -10.53
N ALA A 214 23.40 -8.35 -9.99
CA ALA A 214 24.34 -9.03 -9.08
C ALA A 214 23.97 -8.82 -7.60
N TRP A 215 23.11 -7.86 -7.28
CA TRP A 215 22.74 -7.54 -5.90
C TRP A 215 22.04 -8.70 -5.19
N SER A 216 22.39 -8.93 -3.94
CA SER A 216 21.67 -9.80 -3.00
C SER A 216 21.39 -9.04 -1.72
N ALA A 217 20.33 -9.41 -1.02
CA ALA A 217 19.94 -8.72 0.20
C ALA A 217 21.04 -8.82 1.27
N PRO A 218 21.39 -7.68 1.92
CA PRO A 218 22.40 -7.70 2.96
C PRO A 218 21.93 -8.50 4.18
N PRO A 219 22.82 -9.14 4.95
CA PRO A 219 22.44 -9.94 6.12
C PRO A 219 21.71 -9.16 7.22
N SER A 220 21.83 -7.82 7.23
CA SER A 220 21.08 -6.97 8.16
C SER A 220 19.56 -6.93 7.85
N LEU A 221 19.17 -7.13 6.60
CA LEU A 221 17.78 -7.05 6.17
C LEU A 221 17.03 -8.33 6.57
N ARG A 222 16.21 -8.26 7.61
CA ARG A 222 15.49 -9.43 8.17
C ARG A 222 14.06 -9.63 7.65
N ALA A 223 13.44 -8.57 7.10
CA ALA A 223 12.12 -8.68 6.46
C ALA A 223 11.85 -7.55 5.47
N VAL A 224 11.29 -7.91 4.32
CA VAL A 224 10.73 -7.02 3.32
C VAL A 224 9.24 -7.33 3.19
N LEU A 225 8.38 -6.46 3.70
CA LEU A 225 6.94 -6.60 3.58
C LEU A 225 6.51 -6.20 2.17
N VAL A 226 6.02 -7.17 1.38
CA VAL A 226 5.58 -6.95 0.01
C VAL A 226 4.06 -7.03 -0.06
N GLY A 227 3.41 -5.91 -0.35
CA GLY A 227 1.95 -5.86 -0.34
C GLY A 227 1.35 -4.73 -1.15
N GLY A 228 0.03 -4.56 -0.99
CA GLY A 228 -0.73 -3.52 -1.69
C GLY A 228 -1.08 -3.85 -3.14
N ALA A 229 -0.48 -4.87 -3.72
CA ALA A 229 -0.80 -5.45 -5.03
C ALA A 229 -0.45 -6.95 -5.00
N PRO A 230 -0.88 -7.75 -5.99
CA PRO A 230 -0.49 -9.14 -6.11
C PRO A 230 1.02 -9.31 -6.18
N PHE A 231 1.54 -10.31 -5.45
CA PHE A 231 2.95 -10.69 -5.47
C PHE A 231 3.14 -11.95 -6.31
N PRO A 232 3.44 -11.82 -7.62
CA PRO A 232 3.44 -12.92 -8.56
C PRO A 232 4.55 -13.93 -8.28
N GLU A 233 4.30 -15.20 -8.60
CA GLU A 233 5.27 -16.28 -8.40
C GLU A 233 6.64 -16.01 -9.03
N PRO A 234 6.76 -15.54 -10.31
CA PRO A 234 8.06 -15.26 -10.89
C PRO A 234 8.87 -14.22 -10.11
N LEU A 235 8.19 -13.17 -9.59
CA LEU A 235 8.84 -12.15 -8.76
C LEU A 235 9.26 -12.70 -7.39
N ARG A 236 8.44 -13.58 -6.79
CA ARG A 236 8.81 -14.28 -5.54
C ARG A 236 10.05 -15.13 -5.71
N GLN A 237 10.14 -15.90 -6.79
CA GLN A 237 11.31 -16.72 -7.09
C GLN A 237 12.56 -15.88 -7.34
N ARG A 238 12.43 -14.76 -8.06
CA ARG A 238 13.54 -13.81 -8.23
C ARG A 238 14.01 -13.23 -6.90
N ALA A 239 13.10 -12.84 -6.02
CA ALA A 239 13.41 -12.33 -4.69
C ALA A 239 14.14 -13.40 -3.86
N LEU A 240 13.65 -14.65 -3.88
CA LEU A 240 14.27 -15.78 -3.18
C LEU A 240 15.69 -16.06 -3.68
N ALA A 241 15.90 -16.08 -5.00
CA ALA A 241 17.22 -16.27 -5.62
C ALA A 241 18.24 -15.17 -5.21
N ARG A 242 17.77 -13.99 -4.83
CA ARG A 242 18.56 -12.86 -4.34
C ARG A 242 18.60 -12.77 -2.81
N GLN A 243 18.18 -13.82 -2.11
CA GLN A 243 18.14 -13.90 -0.64
C GLN A 243 17.31 -12.77 0.00
N VAL A 244 16.39 -12.15 -0.74
CA VAL A 244 15.49 -11.13 -0.20
C VAL A 244 14.49 -11.80 0.74
N PRO A 245 14.44 -11.44 2.04
CA PRO A 245 13.47 -12.00 2.99
C PRO A 245 12.07 -11.41 2.76
N ALA A 246 11.50 -11.66 1.58
CA ALA A 246 10.25 -11.10 1.13
C ALA A 246 9.07 -11.84 1.75
N LEU A 247 8.28 -11.12 2.56
CA LEU A 247 7.08 -11.61 3.23
C LEU A 247 5.86 -11.00 2.52
N ALA A 248 5.05 -11.83 1.89
CA ALA A 248 3.80 -11.38 1.32
C ALA A 248 2.86 -10.90 2.42
N THR A 249 2.22 -9.74 2.20
CA THR A 249 1.27 -9.16 3.16
C THR A 249 0.03 -8.66 2.45
N TYR A 250 -1.13 -8.92 3.06
CA TYR A 250 -2.41 -8.35 2.66
C TYR A 250 -2.84 -7.29 3.68
N GLY A 251 -3.42 -6.21 3.18
CA GLY A 251 -4.00 -5.17 4.01
C GLY A 251 -4.63 -4.06 3.18
N CYS A 252 -5.37 -3.20 3.86
CA CYS A 252 -6.08 -2.08 3.25
C CYS A 252 -6.00 -0.83 4.15
N THR A 253 -6.35 0.31 3.59
CA THR A 253 -6.37 1.58 4.33
C THR A 253 -7.35 1.52 5.49
N GLU A 254 -8.51 0.91 5.27
CA GLU A 254 -9.61 0.75 6.21
C GLU A 254 -9.26 -0.12 7.42
N ALA A 255 -8.21 -0.95 7.30
CA ALA A 255 -7.66 -1.78 8.39
C ALA A 255 -6.30 -1.28 8.89
N CYS A 256 -6.00 0.00 8.73
CA CYS A 256 -4.76 0.61 9.21
C CYS A 256 -3.49 -0.15 8.78
N SER A 257 -3.43 -0.60 7.54
CA SER A 257 -2.36 -1.30 6.83
C SER A 257 -2.51 -2.83 6.83
N GLN A 258 -1.68 -3.57 7.57
CA GLN A 258 -1.60 -5.03 7.52
C GLN A 258 -2.80 -5.71 8.18
N VAL A 259 -3.32 -6.75 7.52
CA VAL A 259 -4.36 -7.66 8.02
C VAL A 259 -3.81 -9.06 8.17
N ALA A 260 -3.11 -9.56 7.15
CA ALA A 260 -2.43 -10.86 7.15
C ALA A 260 -1.01 -10.69 6.61
N THR A 261 -0.06 -11.47 7.12
CA THR A 261 1.35 -11.39 6.71
C THR A 261 2.01 -12.74 6.92
N GLN A 262 2.87 -13.13 5.98
CA GLN A 262 3.72 -14.31 6.11
C GLN A 262 4.72 -14.15 7.25
N GLY A 263 5.00 -15.27 7.94
CA GLY A 263 6.13 -15.36 8.85
C GLY A 263 7.44 -15.68 8.11
N PRO A 264 8.60 -15.52 8.77
CA PRO A 264 9.91 -15.81 8.16
C PRO A 264 10.06 -17.26 7.63
N SER A 265 9.37 -18.23 8.22
CA SER A 265 9.36 -19.64 7.75
C SER A 265 8.46 -19.87 6.54
N GLU A 266 7.74 -18.86 6.07
CA GLU A 266 6.79 -18.95 4.96
C GLU A 266 7.28 -18.24 3.69
N ILE A 267 8.52 -17.70 3.71
CA ILE A 267 9.14 -17.06 2.55
C ILE A 267 9.09 -17.97 1.33
N GLY A 268 8.69 -17.43 0.19
CA GLY A 268 8.56 -18.16 -1.07
C GLY A 268 7.28 -18.99 -1.21
N ARG A 269 6.46 -19.15 -0.15
CA ARG A 269 5.18 -19.86 -0.23
C ARG A 269 4.08 -19.02 -0.89
N PRO A 270 3.05 -19.65 -1.48
CA PRO A 270 1.86 -18.94 -1.94
C PRO A 270 1.06 -18.36 -0.77
N GLY A 271 0.18 -17.40 -1.06
CA GLY A 271 -0.64 -16.72 -0.06
C GLY A 271 -0.01 -15.45 0.48
N SER A 272 -0.75 -14.79 1.38
CA SER A 272 -0.37 -13.52 2.02
C SER A 272 -0.23 -13.67 3.55
N GLY A 273 0.07 -14.89 3.99
CA GLY A 273 0.20 -15.22 5.40
C GLY A 273 -1.13 -15.40 6.14
N ARG A 274 -1.03 -15.60 7.45
CA ARG A 274 -2.20 -15.73 8.34
C ARG A 274 -2.63 -14.37 8.87
N PRO A 275 -3.91 -14.24 9.30
CA PRO A 275 -4.36 -13.06 10.02
C PRO A 275 -3.44 -12.72 11.18
N LEU A 276 -3.08 -11.45 11.31
CA LEU A 276 -2.21 -10.98 12.39
C LEU A 276 -2.90 -11.07 13.75
N PRO A 277 -2.14 -11.21 14.85
CA PRO A 277 -2.70 -11.24 16.21
C PRO A 277 -3.65 -10.07 16.48
N GLY A 278 -4.84 -10.38 17.01
CA GLY A 278 -5.88 -9.39 17.31
C GLY A 278 -6.73 -8.97 16.08
N ILE A 279 -6.49 -9.55 14.92
CA ILE A 279 -7.28 -9.33 13.70
C ILE A 279 -8.01 -10.62 13.34
N GLN A 280 -9.30 -10.52 13.10
CA GLN A 280 -10.13 -11.63 12.65
C GLN A 280 -10.44 -11.46 11.17
N VAL A 281 -10.35 -12.55 10.43
CA VAL A 281 -10.69 -12.61 9.01
C VAL A 281 -11.65 -13.76 8.79
N ARG A 282 -12.70 -13.53 8.02
CA ARG A 282 -13.59 -14.57 7.50
C ARG A 282 -13.79 -14.40 6.00
N ILE A 283 -14.18 -15.48 5.37
CA ILE A 283 -14.62 -15.44 3.97
C ILE A 283 -16.13 -15.65 3.96
N GLU A 284 -16.84 -14.64 3.50
CA GLU A 284 -18.31 -14.67 3.43
C GLU A 284 -18.73 -14.47 1.97
N ARG A 285 -19.34 -15.48 1.36
CA ARG A 285 -19.69 -15.49 -0.08
C ARG A 285 -18.51 -15.13 -1.01
N GLY A 286 -17.31 -15.60 -0.66
CA GLY A 286 -16.08 -15.33 -1.40
C GLY A 286 -15.43 -13.99 -1.06
N GLU A 287 -16.09 -13.10 -0.30
CA GLU A 287 -15.52 -11.81 0.14
C GLU A 287 -14.68 -11.96 1.41
N ILE A 288 -13.51 -11.33 1.41
CA ILE A 288 -12.69 -11.17 2.62
C ILE A 288 -13.35 -10.12 3.51
N GLN A 289 -13.72 -10.51 4.73
CA GLN A 289 -14.22 -9.59 5.74
C GLN A 289 -13.30 -9.57 6.94
N VAL A 290 -13.10 -8.37 7.50
CA VAL A 290 -12.12 -8.13 8.57
C VAL A 290 -12.80 -7.55 9.80
N ARG A 291 -12.40 -8.01 11.00
CA ARG A 291 -12.83 -7.45 12.28
C ARG A 291 -11.65 -7.29 13.23
N GLY A 292 -11.63 -6.20 14.00
CA GLY A 292 -10.61 -5.93 15.00
C GLY A 292 -10.44 -4.44 15.29
N ASN A 293 -9.64 -4.14 16.31
CA ASN A 293 -9.36 -2.76 16.73
C ASN A 293 -8.50 -1.97 15.72
N VAL A 294 -8.01 -2.62 14.67
CA VAL A 294 -7.26 -1.99 13.56
C VAL A 294 -8.17 -1.24 12.58
N LEU A 295 -9.50 -1.49 12.64
CA LEU A 295 -10.43 -0.94 11.67
C LEU A 295 -10.63 0.56 11.87
N MET A 296 -10.84 1.24 10.74
CA MET A 296 -11.26 2.64 10.68
C MET A 296 -12.57 2.88 11.45
N ASP A 297 -12.82 4.12 11.84
CA ASP A 297 -14.09 4.51 12.47
C ASP A 297 -15.18 4.84 11.43
N GLY A 298 -14.89 4.69 10.15
CA GLY A 298 -15.74 4.97 8.99
C GLY A 298 -15.08 5.96 8.04
N TYR A 299 -15.77 6.30 6.97
CA TYR A 299 -15.28 7.29 6.02
C TYR A 299 -15.68 8.71 6.45
N LEU A 300 -14.92 9.68 5.96
CA LEU A 300 -15.18 11.09 6.21
C LEU A 300 -16.46 11.52 5.49
N GLY A 301 -17.41 12.12 6.24
CA GLY A 301 -18.67 12.59 5.67
C GLY A 301 -19.69 11.50 5.34
N GLU A 302 -19.38 10.24 5.63
CA GLU A 302 -20.31 9.12 5.40
C GLU A 302 -20.78 8.50 6.71
N GLU A 303 -22.04 8.09 6.76
CA GLU A 303 -22.56 7.23 7.81
C GLU A 303 -22.12 5.76 7.56
N ARG A 304 -22.16 4.94 8.60
CA ARG A 304 -21.92 3.50 8.44
C ARG A 304 -23.02 2.89 7.58
N SER A 305 -22.64 2.37 6.41
CA SER A 305 -23.55 1.71 5.48
C SER A 305 -23.38 0.18 5.49
N ALA A 306 -24.43 -0.55 5.10
CA ALA A 306 -24.39 -2.00 4.92
C ALA A 306 -23.42 -2.42 3.78
N ASP A 307 -23.11 -1.54 2.85
CA ASP A 307 -22.13 -1.79 1.79
C ASP A 307 -20.70 -1.88 2.31
N THR A 308 -20.42 -1.14 3.39
CA THR A 308 -19.08 -1.12 4.02
C THR A 308 -19.02 -2.05 5.23
N TRP A 309 -20.11 -2.23 5.97
CA TRP A 309 -20.13 -2.97 7.22
C TRP A 309 -21.19 -4.09 7.20
N ALA A 310 -20.72 -5.31 7.45
CA ALA A 310 -21.61 -6.43 7.73
C ALA A 310 -21.97 -6.49 9.22
N GLU A 311 -22.99 -7.28 9.54
CA GLU A 311 -23.47 -7.51 10.91
C GLU A 311 -22.32 -7.99 11.82
N GLY A 312 -22.32 -7.55 13.08
CA GLY A 312 -21.28 -7.87 14.06
C GLY A 312 -19.98 -7.07 13.89
N GLY A 313 -20.02 -5.96 13.11
CA GLY A 313 -18.90 -5.04 12.97
C GLY A 313 -17.77 -5.53 12.04
N TRP A 314 -18.10 -6.42 11.11
CA TRP A 314 -17.18 -6.86 10.07
C TRP A 314 -17.10 -5.83 8.94
N LEU A 315 -15.87 -5.43 8.61
CA LEU A 315 -15.58 -4.60 7.45
C LEU A 315 -15.70 -5.47 6.18
N ARG A 316 -16.47 -5.04 5.22
CA ARG A 316 -16.46 -5.57 3.86
C ARG A 316 -15.32 -4.94 3.08
N THR A 317 -14.35 -5.75 2.66
CA THR A 317 -13.15 -5.21 1.98
C THR A 317 -13.39 -4.99 0.49
N GLY A 318 -14.39 -5.66 -0.09
CA GLY A 318 -14.57 -5.77 -1.53
C GLY A 318 -13.50 -6.61 -2.23
N ASP A 319 -12.62 -7.24 -1.47
CA ASP A 319 -11.62 -8.17 -1.99
C ASP A 319 -12.14 -9.59 -1.92
N GLN A 320 -11.93 -10.35 -2.98
CA GLN A 320 -12.23 -11.79 -3.04
C GLN A 320 -11.05 -12.57 -2.51
N GLY A 321 -11.32 -13.65 -1.74
CA GLY A 321 -10.27 -14.50 -1.22
C GLY A 321 -10.75 -15.81 -0.67
N ARG A 322 -9.78 -16.63 -0.26
CA ARG A 322 -9.99 -17.91 0.44
C ARG A 322 -8.85 -18.22 1.38
N PHE A 323 -9.07 -19.12 2.31
CA PHE A 323 -7.97 -19.72 3.07
C PHE A 323 -7.41 -20.92 2.34
N LEU A 324 -6.09 -21.03 2.30
CA LEU A 324 -5.38 -22.22 1.86
C LEU A 324 -5.43 -23.30 2.96
N PRO A 325 -5.15 -24.58 2.62
CA PRO A 325 -5.17 -25.68 3.61
C PRO A 325 -4.25 -25.45 4.81
N ASP A 326 -3.16 -24.70 4.64
CA ASP A 326 -2.22 -24.33 5.70
C ASP A 326 -2.65 -23.12 6.51
N GLY A 327 -3.84 -22.54 6.23
CA GLY A 327 -4.42 -21.39 6.92
C GLY A 327 -3.93 -20.03 6.42
N GLN A 328 -3.11 -19.97 5.36
CA GLN A 328 -2.75 -18.70 4.75
C GLN A 328 -3.91 -18.10 3.96
N LEU A 329 -4.05 -16.78 4.01
CA LEU A 329 -5.02 -16.04 3.20
C LEU A 329 -4.51 -15.92 1.76
N GLN A 330 -5.30 -16.34 0.79
CA GLN A 330 -5.08 -16.09 -0.62
C GLN A 330 -6.08 -15.06 -1.13
N VAL A 331 -5.58 -13.93 -1.61
CA VAL A 331 -6.37 -12.90 -2.29
C VAL A 331 -6.52 -13.29 -3.75
N LEU A 332 -7.76 -13.29 -4.25
CA LEU A 332 -8.12 -13.71 -5.61
C LEU A 332 -8.45 -12.53 -6.52
N GLY A 333 -8.64 -11.33 -5.98
CA GLY A 333 -8.94 -10.13 -6.75
C GLY A 333 -9.89 -9.19 -6.03
N ARG A 334 -10.37 -8.20 -6.76
CA ARG A 334 -11.45 -7.30 -6.35
C ARG A 334 -12.77 -7.85 -6.86
N LEU A 335 -13.82 -7.79 -6.04
CA LEU A 335 -15.16 -8.15 -6.48
C LEU A 335 -15.66 -7.22 -7.62
N ASP A 336 -15.27 -5.94 -7.54
CA ASP A 336 -15.64 -4.92 -8.54
C ASP A 336 -14.88 -5.07 -9.86
N ASP A 337 -13.75 -5.78 -9.88
CA ASP A 337 -12.90 -5.94 -11.07
C ASP A 337 -13.20 -7.22 -11.84
N LEU A 338 -14.15 -8.04 -11.36
CA LEU A 338 -14.54 -9.26 -12.06
C LEU A 338 -15.06 -8.94 -13.47
N ILE A 339 -14.56 -9.70 -14.45
CA ILE A 339 -15.01 -9.61 -15.84
C ILE A 339 -16.12 -10.65 -16.01
N VAL A 340 -17.30 -10.19 -16.43
CA VAL A 340 -18.42 -11.10 -16.72
C VAL A 340 -18.37 -11.48 -18.19
N SER A 341 -17.78 -12.63 -18.49
CA SER A 341 -17.55 -13.12 -19.86
C SER A 341 -18.38 -14.37 -20.12
N GLY A 342 -19.35 -14.27 -21.02
CA GLY A 342 -20.25 -15.38 -21.34
C GLY A 342 -21.09 -15.87 -20.14
N GLY A 343 -21.41 -14.99 -19.20
CA GLY A 343 -22.14 -15.33 -17.97
C GLY A 343 -21.26 -15.87 -16.83
N GLU A 344 -19.97 -16.06 -17.06
CA GLU A 344 -19.02 -16.55 -16.07
C GLU A 344 -18.17 -15.39 -15.48
N ASN A 345 -17.90 -15.45 -14.19
CA ASN A 345 -17.05 -14.49 -13.51
C ASN A 345 -15.56 -14.85 -13.69
N VAL A 346 -14.81 -13.99 -14.32
CA VAL A 346 -13.37 -14.14 -14.53
C VAL A 346 -12.60 -13.17 -13.64
N SER A 347 -11.73 -13.70 -12.80
CA SER A 347 -10.79 -12.89 -12.02
C SER A 347 -9.64 -12.43 -12.92
N PRO A 348 -9.42 -11.10 -13.10
CA PRO A 348 -8.26 -10.60 -13.82
C PRO A 348 -6.94 -11.14 -13.26
N LEU A 349 -6.82 -11.24 -11.94
CA LEU A 349 -5.58 -11.71 -11.29
C LEU A 349 -5.25 -13.17 -11.61
N GLU A 350 -6.26 -14.02 -11.78
CA GLU A 350 -6.06 -15.41 -12.17
C GLU A 350 -5.45 -15.49 -13.58
N VAL A 351 -5.99 -14.71 -14.52
CA VAL A 351 -5.48 -14.68 -15.89
C VAL A 351 -4.12 -14.01 -15.95
N GLU A 352 -3.89 -12.92 -15.20
CA GLU A 352 -2.59 -12.26 -15.07
C GLU A 352 -1.52 -13.23 -14.55
N ALA A 353 -1.84 -13.99 -13.49
CA ALA A 353 -0.93 -14.98 -12.93
C ALA A 353 -0.55 -16.04 -13.95
N TRP A 354 -1.50 -16.50 -14.77
CA TRP A 354 -1.25 -17.44 -15.84
C TRP A 354 -0.38 -16.83 -16.94
N LEU A 355 -0.70 -15.61 -17.40
CA LEU A 355 0.07 -14.91 -18.45
C LEU A 355 1.54 -14.73 -18.05
N LEU A 356 1.82 -14.50 -16.78
CA LEU A 356 3.18 -14.36 -16.25
C LEU A 356 3.99 -15.67 -16.25
N THR A 357 3.37 -16.83 -16.51
CA THR A 357 4.07 -18.11 -16.70
C THR A 357 4.56 -18.30 -18.15
N VAL A 358 4.06 -17.50 -19.10
CA VAL A 358 4.44 -17.57 -20.50
C VAL A 358 5.82 -16.96 -20.70
N SER A 359 6.68 -17.66 -21.44
CA SER A 359 8.05 -17.20 -21.71
C SER A 359 8.06 -15.80 -22.33
N GLY A 360 8.94 -14.94 -21.82
CA GLY A 360 9.09 -13.57 -22.29
C GLY A 360 8.05 -12.58 -21.78
N VAL A 361 7.02 -12.99 -21.02
CA VAL A 361 6.08 -12.05 -20.38
C VAL A 361 6.65 -11.59 -19.05
N SER A 362 6.93 -10.30 -18.90
CA SER A 362 7.48 -9.70 -17.69
C SER A 362 6.42 -9.02 -16.81
N SER A 363 5.33 -8.51 -17.43
CA SER A 363 4.21 -7.89 -16.73
C SER A 363 2.92 -8.09 -17.50
N ALA A 364 1.80 -8.24 -16.79
CA ALA A 364 0.48 -8.40 -17.38
C ALA A 364 -0.56 -7.58 -16.61
N CYS A 365 -1.52 -7.00 -17.34
CA CYS A 365 -2.71 -6.37 -16.79
C CYS A 365 -3.92 -6.82 -17.62
N VAL A 366 -4.88 -7.48 -16.96
CA VAL A 366 -6.07 -8.05 -17.60
C VAL A 366 -7.28 -7.17 -17.28
N PHE A 367 -8.14 -6.95 -18.27
CA PHE A 367 -9.34 -6.12 -18.17
C PHE A 367 -10.44 -6.62 -19.09
N GLY A 368 -11.69 -6.26 -18.81
CA GLY A 368 -12.82 -6.52 -19.65
C GLY A 368 -13.00 -5.43 -20.71
N ILE A 369 -13.32 -5.83 -21.94
CA ILE A 369 -13.78 -4.93 -23.00
C ILE A 369 -15.20 -5.30 -23.41
N PRO A 370 -16.07 -4.37 -23.82
CA PRO A 370 -17.39 -4.69 -24.32
C PRO A 370 -17.31 -5.65 -25.51
N ASP A 371 -18.17 -6.67 -25.50
CA ASP A 371 -18.23 -7.68 -26.55
C ASP A 371 -19.69 -8.10 -26.79
N PRO A 372 -20.16 -8.16 -28.06
CA PRO A 372 -21.54 -8.45 -28.38
C PRO A 372 -21.99 -9.87 -28.03
N ASP A 373 -21.06 -10.85 -28.08
CA ASP A 373 -21.39 -12.27 -27.85
C ASP A 373 -21.18 -12.66 -26.37
N TRP A 374 -20.19 -12.07 -25.72
CA TRP A 374 -19.75 -12.43 -24.37
C TRP A 374 -20.20 -11.42 -23.29
N GLY A 375 -20.85 -10.28 -23.70
CA GLY A 375 -21.11 -9.14 -22.82
C GLY A 375 -19.81 -8.39 -22.51
N GLN A 376 -18.83 -9.08 -21.94
CA GLN A 376 -17.45 -8.63 -21.84
C GLN A 376 -16.50 -9.72 -22.36
N ALA A 377 -15.54 -9.34 -23.19
CA ALA A 377 -14.41 -10.18 -23.54
C ALA A 377 -13.21 -9.88 -22.64
N VAL A 378 -12.48 -10.91 -22.26
CA VAL A 378 -11.22 -10.76 -21.55
C VAL A 378 -10.18 -10.21 -22.52
N ALA A 379 -9.45 -9.16 -22.10
CA ALA A 379 -8.32 -8.61 -22.83
C ALA A 379 -7.14 -8.38 -21.91
N ALA A 380 -5.93 -8.31 -22.46
CA ALA A 380 -4.71 -8.14 -21.69
C ALA A 380 -3.76 -7.13 -22.31
N ALA A 381 -3.07 -6.36 -21.48
CA ALA A 381 -1.88 -5.60 -21.86
C ALA A 381 -0.66 -6.30 -21.26
N LEU A 382 0.38 -6.51 -22.05
CA LEU A 382 1.59 -7.21 -21.68
C LEU A 382 2.82 -6.32 -21.87
N VAL A 383 3.79 -6.46 -21.00
CA VAL A 383 5.17 -6.04 -21.21
C VAL A 383 5.97 -7.31 -21.48
N VAL A 384 6.70 -7.35 -22.57
CA VAL A 384 7.38 -8.57 -23.02
C VAL A 384 8.86 -8.31 -23.31
N ASP A 385 9.66 -9.35 -23.15
CA ASP A 385 11.02 -9.42 -23.65
C ASP A 385 10.97 -9.86 -25.13
N PRO A 386 11.31 -8.99 -26.09
CA PRO A 386 11.16 -9.27 -27.53
C PRO A 386 12.01 -10.45 -28.00
N ASP A 387 13.12 -10.76 -27.31
CA ASP A 387 14.03 -11.85 -27.68
C ASP A 387 13.52 -13.23 -27.20
N ARG A 388 12.52 -13.25 -26.30
CA ARG A 388 12.00 -14.48 -25.68
C ARG A 388 10.51 -14.69 -25.87
N PHE A 389 9.79 -13.66 -26.33
CA PHE A 389 8.34 -13.68 -26.45
C PHE A 389 7.91 -14.00 -27.89
N GLU A 390 7.06 -15.01 -28.05
CA GLU A 390 6.41 -15.32 -29.31
C GLU A 390 4.88 -15.28 -29.16
N PHE A 391 4.22 -14.41 -29.88
CA PHE A 391 2.77 -14.22 -29.81
C PHE A 391 1.99 -15.49 -30.15
N ALA A 392 2.47 -16.28 -31.13
CA ALA A 392 1.84 -17.55 -31.53
C ALA A 392 1.87 -18.59 -30.40
N ILE A 393 3.00 -18.68 -29.70
CA ILE A 393 3.14 -19.58 -28.54
C ILE A 393 2.16 -19.21 -27.43
N LEU A 394 2.00 -17.91 -27.13
CA LEU A 394 1.03 -17.44 -26.14
C LEU A 394 -0.40 -17.82 -26.55
N CYS A 395 -0.77 -17.64 -27.83
CA CYS A 395 -2.09 -18.00 -28.34
C CYS A 395 -2.38 -19.50 -28.19
N GLU A 396 -1.42 -20.34 -28.53
CA GLU A 396 -1.53 -21.81 -28.42
C GLU A 396 -1.61 -22.22 -26.95
N ALA A 397 -0.67 -21.79 -26.11
CA ALA A 397 -0.66 -22.06 -24.68
C ALA A 397 -1.96 -21.62 -23.99
N SER A 398 -2.56 -20.48 -24.42
CA SER A 398 -3.81 -20.02 -23.86
C SER A 398 -4.99 -20.97 -24.12
N ARG A 399 -4.97 -21.69 -25.26
CA ARG A 399 -6.02 -22.68 -25.58
C ARG A 399 -5.93 -23.93 -24.72
N GLU A 400 -4.73 -24.27 -24.29
CA GLU A 400 -4.48 -25.44 -23.44
C GLU A 400 -4.62 -25.10 -21.94
N GLY A 401 -4.10 -23.93 -21.53
CA GLY A 401 -3.97 -23.57 -20.13
C GLY A 401 -5.16 -22.79 -19.53
N LEU A 402 -6.06 -22.23 -20.35
CA LEU A 402 -7.18 -21.45 -19.86
C LEU A 402 -8.53 -21.94 -20.43
N ALA A 403 -9.55 -21.96 -19.57
CA ALA A 403 -10.94 -22.18 -19.99
C ALA A 403 -11.38 -21.10 -21.01
N ALA A 404 -12.27 -21.43 -21.92
CA ALA A 404 -12.62 -20.57 -23.07
C ALA A 404 -13.05 -19.15 -22.70
N HIS A 405 -13.83 -18.99 -21.59
CA HIS A 405 -14.28 -17.70 -21.08
C HIS A 405 -13.17 -16.88 -20.42
N LYS A 406 -12.04 -17.51 -20.01
CA LYS A 406 -10.88 -16.84 -19.40
C LYS A 406 -9.81 -16.44 -20.41
N ARG A 407 -9.87 -16.97 -21.63
CA ARG A 407 -8.87 -16.70 -22.67
C ARG A 407 -8.95 -15.25 -23.12
N PRO A 408 -7.83 -14.51 -23.13
CA PRO A 408 -7.82 -13.18 -23.72
C PRO A 408 -8.25 -13.26 -25.20
N LYS A 409 -9.21 -12.42 -25.60
CA LYS A 409 -9.64 -12.26 -26.98
C LYS A 409 -8.87 -11.14 -27.70
N GLY A 410 -8.19 -10.31 -26.91
CA GLY A 410 -7.35 -9.23 -27.43
C GLY A 410 -6.13 -9.04 -26.52
N ILE A 411 -4.96 -8.85 -27.14
CA ILE A 411 -3.71 -8.59 -26.45
C ILE A 411 -3.04 -7.34 -27.03
N ALA A 412 -2.63 -6.43 -26.14
CA ALA A 412 -1.80 -5.28 -26.49
C ALA A 412 -0.40 -5.47 -25.89
N ILE A 413 0.65 -5.20 -26.65
CA ILE A 413 2.02 -5.14 -26.15
C ILE A 413 2.37 -3.68 -25.87
N LEU A 414 2.85 -3.40 -24.67
CA LEU A 414 3.26 -2.09 -24.20
C LEU A 414 4.72 -2.14 -23.74
N ASP A 415 5.43 -1.01 -23.83
CA ASP A 415 6.78 -0.88 -23.31
C ASP A 415 6.80 -0.92 -21.77
N GLU A 416 5.76 -0.35 -21.15
CA GLU A 416 5.54 -0.38 -19.70
C GLU A 416 4.05 -0.34 -19.36
N LEU A 417 3.68 -0.90 -18.20
CA LEU A 417 2.32 -0.73 -17.68
C LEU A 417 2.21 0.60 -16.92
N PRO A 418 1.23 1.46 -17.23
CA PRO A 418 0.95 2.67 -16.46
C PRO A 418 0.75 2.37 -14.97
N LEU A 419 1.44 3.13 -14.13
CA LEU A 419 1.33 3.02 -12.68
C LEU A 419 0.53 4.19 -12.10
N ASN A 420 -0.23 3.91 -11.05
CA ASN A 420 -0.86 4.94 -10.24
C ASN A 420 0.16 5.60 -9.28
N ARG A 421 -0.30 6.58 -8.49
CA ARG A 421 0.56 7.34 -7.57
C ARG A 421 1.20 6.51 -6.45
N SER A 422 0.60 5.38 -6.11
CA SER A 422 1.13 4.45 -5.11
C SER A 422 2.09 3.41 -5.69
N GLY A 423 2.41 3.49 -7.00
CA GLY A 423 3.30 2.56 -7.68
C GLY A 423 2.64 1.23 -8.07
N LYS A 424 1.31 1.13 -8.02
CA LYS A 424 0.54 -0.02 -8.48
C LYS A 424 0.09 0.19 -9.92
N VAL A 425 -0.14 -0.90 -10.67
CA VAL A 425 -0.71 -0.84 -12.02
C VAL A 425 -2.06 -0.11 -12.00
N ASP A 426 -2.18 0.91 -12.84
CA ASP A 426 -3.42 1.68 -13.04
C ASP A 426 -4.24 1.04 -14.16
N ARG A 427 -5.11 0.10 -13.80
CA ARG A 427 -5.90 -0.69 -14.74
C ARG A 427 -6.76 0.17 -15.68
N ALA A 428 -7.34 1.26 -15.18
CA ALA A 428 -8.16 2.16 -15.98
C ALA A 428 -7.31 2.87 -17.06
N ARG A 429 -6.13 3.32 -16.69
CA ARG A 429 -5.19 3.95 -17.62
C ARG A 429 -4.60 2.94 -18.61
N VAL A 430 -4.30 1.70 -18.13
CA VAL A 430 -3.89 0.60 -19.01
C VAL A 430 -4.96 0.33 -20.07
N LEU A 431 -6.22 0.18 -19.69
CA LEU A 431 -7.35 -0.01 -20.60
C LEU A 431 -7.39 1.09 -21.66
N SER A 432 -7.29 2.36 -21.24
CA SER A 432 -7.32 3.51 -22.17
C SER A 432 -6.19 3.47 -23.21
N VAL A 433 -4.97 3.09 -22.80
CA VAL A 433 -3.79 3.03 -23.69
C VAL A 433 -3.81 1.79 -24.58
N ALA A 434 -4.24 0.65 -24.02
CA ALA A 434 -4.20 -0.65 -24.67
C ALA A 434 -5.32 -0.83 -25.71
N SER A 435 -6.50 -0.22 -25.50
CA SER A 435 -7.70 -0.45 -26.35
C SER A 435 -7.44 -0.19 -27.85
N ALA A 436 -6.63 0.81 -28.19
CA ALA A 436 -6.28 1.11 -29.59
C ALA A 436 -5.18 0.19 -30.17
N ARG A 437 -4.58 -0.68 -29.36
CA ARG A 437 -3.43 -1.54 -29.71
C ARG A 437 -3.75 -3.02 -29.61
N LEU A 438 -5.00 -3.38 -29.32
CA LEU A 438 -5.42 -4.79 -29.17
C LEU A 438 -5.29 -5.54 -30.50
N ARG A 439 -4.62 -6.68 -30.44
CA ARG A 439 -4.56 -7.68 -31.53
C ARG A 439 -5.41 -8.86 -31.12
N SER A 440 -6.21 -9.39 -32.04
CA SER A 440 -7.02 -10.60 -31.80
C SER A 440 -6.13 -11.83 -31.56
N VAL A 441 -6.60 -12.73 -30.69
CA VAL A 441 -5.94 -13.98 -30.27
C VAL A 441 -6.63 -15.20 -30.89
#